data_54f3f445cc74ffb7146cb9910b3db960
#
_entry.id   54f3f445cc74ffb7146cb9910b3db960
#
_cell.length_a   1.000
_cell.length_b   1.000
_cell.length_c   1.000
_cell.angle_alpha   90.00
_cell.angle_beta   90.00
_cell.angle_gamma   90.00
#
_symmetry.space_group_name_H-M   'P 1'
#
loop_
_entity.id
_entity.type
_entity.pdbx_description
1 polymer ?
#
loop_
_entity_poly.entity_id
_entity_poly.type
_entity_poly.pdbx_seq_one_letter_code
_entity_poly.pdbx_strand_id
1 'polypeptide(L)'
;MLRTRRTRQIGVIMPRLSSESCARMVEGISRVLDDQNYQLLLINTANDNTREVRALDTLRHDTVDGIILIATMFTPEHHAVLQSLHVPVVIVGQQYPGFSCVFHDDFGAAQAATAHMLQKGRRKPGYLGVTLLDKAVGLARREGFDSALRDAGLVPQPQRMSIAKFNMESGYHQAEQLFGRAPGLDCLFCATDSIALGALQYCRSHGLRVPDDIMIAAVGDNRIGRVAYVPLTSAHLHYRTAGDKAARLLMDMLADPHAEPQMIKLDYELKCRASTGDDNSDENVWSL
;
A
#
# COMPACT_ATOMS: atom_id res chain seq x y z
N MET A 1 19.50 -27.56 30.33
CA MET A 1 18.59 -26.72 29.54
C MET A 1 19.24 -25.35 29.37
N LEU A 2 19.79 -25.06 28.20
CA LEU A 2 20.26 -23.73 27.85
C LEU A 2 19.00 -22.86 27.72
N ARG A 3 18.83 -21.90 28.64
CA ARG A 3 17.78 -20.91 28.62
C ARG A 3 18.07 -20.03 27.40
N THR A 4 17.33 -20.22 26.28
CA THR A 4 17.40 -19.32 25.10
C THR A 4 17.14 -17.91 25.60
N ARG A 5 18.20 -17.11 25.62
CA ARG A 5 18.16 -15.74 26.13
C ARG A 5 17.42 -14.91 25.09
N ARG A 6 16.17 -14.52 25.37
CA ARG A 6 15.42 -13.60 24.50
C ARG A 6 16.21 -12.32 24.31
N THR A 7 16.34 -11.88 23.06
CA THR A 7 17.07 -10.64 22.72
C THR A 7 16.26 -9.41 23.06
N ARG A 8 14.93 -9.55 23.18
CA ARG A 8 13.97 -8.44 23.31
C ARG A 8 14.03 -7.47 22.13
N GLN A 9 14.35 -7.99 20.95
CA GLN A 9 14.41 -7.23 19.71
C GLN A 9 13.49 -7.87 18.66
N ILE A 10 12.77 -7.04 17.92
CA ILE A 10 11.97 -7.45 16.76
C ILE A 10 12.52 -6.75 15.52
N GLY A 11 12.86 -7.55 14.51
CA GLY A 11 13.27 -7.04 13.20
C GLY A 11 12.05 -6.59 12.41
N VAL A 12 12.05 -5.35 11.94
CA VAL A 12 11.03 -4.82 11.03
C VAL A 12 11.70 -4.47 9.71
N ILE A 13 11.39 -5.23 8.67
CA ILE A 13 11.91 -5.00 7.31
C ILE A 13 10.86 -4.23 6.52
N MET A 14 11.24 -3.11 5.91
CA MET A 14 10.34 -2.26 5.14
C MET A 14 10.92 -1.85 3.79
N PRO A 15 10.07 -1.67 2.75
CA PRO A 15 10.56 -1.38 1.40
C PRO A 15 11.04 0.06 1.22
N ARG A 16 10.46 1.05 1.94
CA ARG A 16 10.78 2.47 1.72
C ARG A 16 10.54 3.32 2.97
N LEU A 17 11.58 4.00 3.44
CA LEU A 17 11.49 5.00 4.52
C LEU A 17 10.62 6.21 4.14
N SER A 18 10.61 6.60 2.87
CA SER A 18 9.81 7.73 2.36
C SER A 18 8.32 7.41 2.19
N SER A 19 7.89 6.17 2.43
CA SER A 19 6.50 5.75 2.31
C SER A 19 5.70 6.07 3.57
N GLU A 20 4.71 6.95 3.48
CA GLU A 20 3.82 7.25 4.62
C GLU A 20 3.04 6.01 5.08
N SER A 21 2.59 5.14 4.16
CA SER A 21 1.93 3.89 4.52
C SER A 21 2.83 2.98 5.36
N CYS A 22 4.10 2.82 4.97
CA CYS A 22 5.06 2.07 5.76
C CYS A 22 5.32 2.72 7.13
N ALA A 23 5.48 4.04 7.18
CA ALA A 23 5.68 4.76 8.44
C ALA A 23 4.49 4.56 9.40
N ARG A 24 3.24 4.64 8.91
CA ARG A 24 2.03 4.39 9.71
C ARG A 24 1.94 2.95 10.21
N MET A 25 2.38 1.95 9.41
CA MET A 25 2.48 0.56 9.90
C MET A 25 3.52 0.45 11.02
N VAL A 26 4.71 1.06 10.85
CA VAL A 26 5.77 1.07 11.85
C VAL A 26 5.32 1.76 13.14
N GLU A 27 4.56 2.86 13.07
CA GLU A 27 3.94 3.49 14.25
C GLU A 27 3.04 2.51 15.03
N GLY A 28 2.20 1.74 14.32
CA GLY A 28 1.35 0.72 14.95
C GLY A 28 2.15 -0.40 15.59
N ILE A 29 3.20 -0.88 14.90
CA ILE A 29 4.12 -1.91 15.41
C ILE A 29 4.84 -1.40 16.67
N SER A 30 5.46 -0.21 16.61
CA SER A 30 6.24 0.37 17.70
C SER A 30 5.43 0.47 18.98
N ARG A 31 4.18 0.95 18.90
CA ARG A 31 3.30 1.06 20.07
C ARG A 31 3.12 -0.26 20.80
N VAL A 32 2.87 -1.34 20.06
CA VAL A 32 2.68 -2.68 20.69
C VAL A 32 3.99 -3.22 21.27
N LEU A 33 5.11 -3.01 20.57
CA LEU A 33 6.42 -3.46 21.03
C LEU A 33 6.87 -2.72 22.30
N ASP A 34 6.62 -1.41 22.40
CA ASP A 34 6.91 -0.58 23.57
C ASP A 34 6.14 -1.09 24.79
N ASP A 35 4.83 -1.38 24.66
CA ASP A 35 3.99 -1.96 25.71
C ASP A 35 4.52 -3.33 26.21
N GLN A 36 5.20 -4.08 25.35
CA GLN A 36 5.75 -5.41 25.64
C GLN A 36 7.24 -5.38 26.02
N ASN A 37 7.86 -4.19 26.15
CA ASN A 37 9.29 -3.99 26.41
C ASN A 37 10.20 -4.68 25.37
N TYR A 38 9.82 -4.60 24.10
CA TYR A 38 10.66 -4.99 22.97
C TYR A 38 11.22 -3.77 22.23
N GLN A 39 12.46 -3.89 21.75
CA GLN A 39 13.08 -2.90 20.88
C GLN A 39 12.78 -3.23 19.41
N LEU A 40 12.53 -2.19 18.61
CA LEU A 40 12.32 -2.30 17.17
C LEU A 40 13.65 -2.07 16.44
N LEU A 41 14.08 -3.07 15.67
CA LEU A 41 15.22 -2.96 14.74
C LEU A 41 14.70 -2.75 13.32
N LEU A 42 14.81 -1.54 12.78
CA LEU A 42 14.27 -1.18 11.46
C LEU A 42 15.30 -1.36 10.36
N ILE A 43 14.94 -2.10 9.31
CA ILE A 43 15.76 -2.29 8.10
C ILE A 43 15.01 -1.77 6.89
N ASN A 44 15.58 -0.78 6.19
CA ASN A 44 15.06 -0.25 4.93
C ASN A 44 15.76 -0.91 3.75
N THR A 45 14.98 -1.57 2.87
CA THR A 45 15.51 -2.28 1.70
C THR A 45 15.57 -1.43 0.43
N ALA A 46 15.03 -0.21 0.46
CA ALA A 46 14.92 0.69 -0.70
C ALA A 46 14.20 0.04 -1.90
N ASN A 47 13.23 -0.84 -1.62
CA ASN A 47 12.47 -1.60 -2.63
C ASN A 47 13.34 -2.52 -3.49
N ASP A 48 14.45 -3.00 -2.94
CA ASP A 48 15.39 -3.92 -3.57
C ASP A 48 15.22 -5.33 -2.97
N ASN A 49 14.76 -6.26 -3.79
CA ASN A 49 14.49 -7.65 -3.39
C ASN A 49 15.76 -8.36 -2.88
N THR A 50 16.93 -8.08 -3.46
CA THR A 50 18.19 -8.68 -3.02
C THR A 50 18.58 -8.21 -1.62
N ARG A 51 18.33 -6.91 -1.33
CA ARG A 51 18.54 -6.36 0.03
C ARG A 51 17.54 -6.94 1.02
N GLU A 52 16.29 -7.18 0.59
CA GLU A 52 15.24 -7.76 1.45
C GLU A 52 15.59 -9.20 1.83
N VAL A 53 15.97 -10.04 0.86
CA VAL A 53 16.44 -11.41 1.10
C VAL A 53 17.65 -11.42 2.02
N ARG A 54 18.65 -10.53 1.80
CA ARG A 54 19.82 -10.41 2.66
C ARG A 54 19.45 -9.96 4.09
N ALA A 55 18.49 -9.06 4.24
CA ALA A 55 18.02 -8.62 5.55
C ALA A 55 17.39 -9.79 6.32
N LEU A 56 16.51 -10.57 5.67
CA LEU A 56 15.93 -11.78 6.24
C LEU A 56 17.02 -12.78 6.67
N ASP A 57 18.00 -13.03 5.81
CA ASP A 57 19.12 -13.92 6.09
C ASP A 57 19.99 -13.44 7.27
N THR A 58 20.21 -12.15 7.38
CA THR A 58 20.96 -11.54 8.50
C THR A 58 20.24 -11.71 9.83
N LEU A 59 18.90 -11.58 9.84
CA LEU A 59 18.09 -11.65 11.06
C LEU A 59 17.82 -13.09 11.54
N ARG A 60 18.11 -14.11 10.75
CA ARG A 60 17.86 -15.53 11.11
C ARG A 60 18.75 -16.07 12.24
N HIS A 61 19.90 -15.43 12.55
CA HIS A 61 20.92 -15.93 13.47
C HIS A 61 20.83 -15.25 14.83
N ASP A 62 19.85 -15.60 15.65
CA ASP A 62 19.69 -15.18 17.06
C ASP A 62 19.80 -13.64 17.29
N THR A 63 19.63 -12.85 16.24
CA THR A 63 19.74 -11.38 16.30
C THR A 63 18.47 -10.76 16.85
N VAL A 64 17.32 -11.37 16.56
CA VAL A 64 15.98 -10.91 16.95
C VAL A 64 15.12 -12.09 17.41
N ASP A 65 14.10 -11.82 18.21
CA ASP A 65 13.16 -12.85 18.67
C ASP A 65 12.08 -13.14 17.61
N GLY A 66 11.83 -12.22 16.68
CA GLY A 66 10.85 -12.38 15.60
C GLY A 66 11.00 -11.30 14.53
N ILE A 67 10.31 -11.46 13.39
CA ILE A 67 10.40 -10.58 12.23
C ILE A 67 9.00 -10.14 11.79
N ILE A 68 8.85 -8.85 11.49
CA ILE A 68 7.70 -8.32 10.74
C ILE A 68 8.22 -7.84 9.38
N LEU A 69 7.72 -8.45 8.31
CA LEU A 69 8.08 -8.12 6.94
C LEU A 69 6.95 -7.29 6.29
N ILE A 70 7.17 -6.01 6.05
CA ILE A 70 6.29 -5.17 5.22
C ILE A 70 6.65 -5.45 3.77
N ALA A 71 5.94 -6.39 3.15
CA ALA A 71 6.30 -6.97 1.86
C ALA A 71 5.71 -6.21 0.67
N THR A 72 6.40 -6.29 -0.47
CA THR A 72 5.89 -5.82 -1.77
C THR A 72 5.81 -6.94 -2.80
N MET A 73 6.88 -7.67 -2.99
CA MET A 73 6.97 -8.76 -3.96
C MET A 73 7.70 -9.95 -3.36
N PHE A 74 7.37 -11.15 -3.81
CA PHE A 74 8.09 -12.36 -3.44
C PHE A 74 8.77 -12.98 -4.64
N THR A 75 10.03 -13.37 -4.48
CA THR A 75 10.82 -14.12 -5.45
C THR A 75 11.10 -15.53 -4.90
N PRO A 76 11.60 -16.47 -5.73
CA PRO A 76 12.01 -17.80 -5.24
C PRO A 76 13.02 -17.74 -4.08
N GLU A 77 13.90 -16.74 -4.07
CA GLU A 77 14.89 -16.52 -3.01
C GLU A 77 14.23 -16.12 -1.70
N HIS A 78 13.16 -15.30 -1.73
CA HIS A 78 12.35 -15.01 -0.55
C HIS A 78 11.74 -16.27 0.02
N HIS A 79 11.20 -17.14 -0.84
CA HIS A 79 10.63 -18.41 -0.41
C HIS A 79 11.67 -19.28 0.32
N ALA A 80 12.86 -19.42 -0.25
CA ALA A 80 13.94 -20.21 0.33
C ALA A 80 14.38 -19.68 1.69
N VAL A 81 14.60 -18.36 1.83
CA VAL A 81 15.04 -17.78 3.10
C VAL A 81 13.94 -17.84 4.15
N LEU A 82 12.68 -17.52 3.82
CA LEU A 82 11.56 -17.58 4.77
C LEU A 82 11.38 -18.97 5.37
N GLN A 83 11.51 -20.04 4.56
CA GLN A 83 11.44 -21.42 5.05
C GLN A 83 12.63 -21.83 5.94
N SER A 84 13.77 -21.15 5.83
CA SER A 84 14.96 -21.44 6.65
C SER A 84 15.00 -20.65 7.98
N LEU A 85 14.02 -19.75 8.22
CA LEU A 85 13.98 -18.98 9.45
C LEU A 85 13.53 -19.84 10.65
N HIS A 86 14.18 -19.64 11.79
CA HIS A 86 13.86 -20.31 13.05
C HIS A 86 13.09 -19.39 14.02
N VAL A 87 12.86 -18.14 13.64
CA VAL A 87 12.08 -17.16 14.39
C VAL A 87 10.71 -16.95 13.73
N PRO A 88 9.66 -16.64 14.49
CA PRO A 88 8.36 -16.36 13.92
C PRO A 88 8.39 -15.14 13.02
N VAL A 89 7.63 -15.21 11.91
CA VAL A 89 7.52 -14.14 10.92
C VAL A 89 6.04 -13.79 10.70
N VAL A 90 5.73 -12.49 10.73
CA VAL A 90 4.44 -11.96 10.29
C VAL A 90 4.66 -11.09 9.06
N ILE A 91 3.87 -11.33 8.00
CA ILE A 91 3.92 -10.60 6.75
C ILE A 91 2.82 -9.54 6.74
N VAL A 92 3.16 -8.31 6.35
CA VAL A 92 2.21 -7.18 6.28
C VAL A 92 2.13 -6.65 4.85
N GLY A 93 0.91 -6.38 4.39
CA GLY A 93 0.63 -5.81 3.07
C GLY A 93 0.47 -6.83 1.94
N GLN A 94 0.89 -8.08 2.16
CA GLN A 94 0.77 -9.17 1.19
C GLN A 94 0.22 -10.44 1.86
N GLN A 95 -0.36 -11.32 1.04
CA GLN A 95 -0.67 -12.69 1.44
C GLN A 95 0.48 -13.62 1.04
N TYR A 96 0.86 -14.51 1.94
CA TYR A 96 1.87 -15.52 1.64
C TYR A 96 1.52 -16.86 2.29
N PRO A 97 1.36 -17.96 1.52
CA PRO A 97 0.94 -19.25 2.05
C PRO A 97 1.90 -19.77 3.14
N GLY A 98 1.33 -20.31 4.22
CA GLY A 98 2.08 -20.90 5.33
C GLY A 98 2.62 -19.90 6.36
N PHE A 99 2.37 -18.60 6.19
CA PHE A 99 2.77 -17.55 7.13
C PHE A 99 1.56 -16.77 7.66
N SER A 100 1.69 -16.24 8.86
CA SER A 100 0.74 -15.27 9.39
C SER A 100 0.82 -13.97 8.61
N CYS A 101 -0.33 -13.46 8.13
CA CYS A 101 -0.40 -12.28 7.28
C CYS A 101 -1.46 -11.29 7.75
N VAL A 102 -1.13 -9.99 7.69
CA VAL A 102 -2.09 -8.89 7.83
C VAL A 102 -2.07 -8.08 6.54
N PHE A 103 -3.20 -7.99 5.84
CA PHE A 103 -3.29 -7.36 4.52
C PHE A 103 -4.61 -6.60 4.37
N HIS A 104 -4.75 -5.83 3.30
CA HIS A 104 -5.92 -4.99 3.06
C HIS A 104 -6.78 -5.53 1.90
N ASP A 105 -8.02 -5.04 1.81
CA ASP A 105 -8.86 -5.24 0.63
C ASP A 105 -8.47 -4.29 -0.49
N ASP A 106 -7.30 -4.52 -1.10
CA ASP A 106 -6.75 -3.71 -2.18
C ASP A 106 -7.64 -3.74 -3.44
N PHE A 107 -8.27 -4.89 -3.71
CA PHE A 107 -9.22 -5.04 -4.81
C PHE A 107 -10.44 -4.16 -4.60
N GLY A 108 -11.13 -4.31 -3.45
CA GLY A 108 -12.33 -3.53 -3.14
C GLY A 108 -12.06 -2.04 -3.07
N ALA A 109 -10.91 -1.63 -2.49
CA ALA A 109 -10.50 -0.24 -2.41
C ALA A 109 -10.35 0.41 -3.81
N ALA A 110 -9.70 -0.28 -4.74
CA ALA A 110 -9.52 0.20 -6.10
C ALA A 110 -10.84 0.19 -6.91
N GLN A 111 -11.65 -0.86 -6.73
CA GLN A 111 -12.99 -0.95 -7.34
C GLN A 111 -13.86 0.22 -6.89
N ALA A 112 -13.94 0.49 -5.58
CA ALA A 112 -14.77 1.58 -5.03
C ALA A 112 -14.31 2.95 -5.52
N ALA A 113 -13.01 3.24 -5.48
CA ALA A 113 -12.45 4.51 -5.95
C ALA A 113 -12.71 4.74 -7.45
N THR A 114 -12.64 3.69 -8.26
CA THR A 114 -12.95 3.74 -9.69
C THR A 114 -14.44 3.91 -9.94
N ALA A 115 -15.27 3.08 -9.30
CA ALA A 115 -16.72 3.10 -9.43
C ALA A 115 -17.29 4.47 -9.06
N HIS A 116 -16.76 5.14 -8.03
CA HIS A 116 -17.16 6.48 -7.62
C HIS A 116 -17.05 7.51 -8.76
N MET A 117 -15.94 7.53 -9.50
CA MET A 117 -15.77 8.42 -10.66
C MET A 117 -16.75 8.07 -11.80
N LEU A 118 -16.95 6.77 -12.05
CA LEU A 118 -17.86 6.30 -13.11
C LEU A 118 -19.32 6.62 -12.79
N GLN A 119 -19.77 6.52 -11.52
CA GLN A 119 -21.10 6.91 -11.04
C GLN A 119 -21.34 8.41 -11.21
N LYS A 120 -20.29 9.24 -11.16
CA LYS A 120 -20.37 10.69 -11.47
C LYS A 120 -20.38 11.01 -12.98
N GLY A 121 -20.56 10.00 -13.83
CA GLY A 121 -20.75 10.16 -15.26
C GLY A 121 -19.47 10.10 -16.11
N ARG A 122 -18.30 9.83 -15.50
CA ARG A 122 -17.06 9.69 -16.27
C ARG A 122 -17.07 8.38 -17.07
N ARG A 123 -16.52 8.43 -18.31
CA ARG A 123 -16.60 7.31 -19.27
C ARG A 123 -15.30 7.02 -19.99
N LYS A 124 -14.25 7.83 -19.78
CA LYS A 124 -12.94 7.68 -20.43
C LYS A 124 -11.83 7.50 -19.38
N PRO A 125 -11.88 6.42 -18.58
CA PRO A 125 -10.95 6.21 -17.49
C PRO A 125 -9.54 5.90 -17.97
N GLY A 126 -8.54 6.49 -17.29
CA GLY A 126 -7.14 6.14 -17.32
C GLY A 126 -6.70 5.42 -16.06
N TYR A 127 -5.59 4.71 -16.13
CA TYR A 127 -4.97 3.96 -15.03
C TYR A 127 -3.48 4.26 -14.90
N LEU A 128 -3.06 4.71 -13.74
CA LEU A 128 -1.64 4.78 -13.36
C LEU A 128 -1.37 3.78 -12.22
N GLY A 129 -0.79 2.64 -12.58
CA GLY A 129 -0.49 1.56 -11.65
C GLY A 129 0.99 1.41 -11.34
N VAL A 130 1.31 0.30 -10.70
CA VAL A 130 2.67 -0.19 -10.47
C VAL A 130 2.82 -1.58 -11.06
N THR A 131 4.01 -2.17 -10.95
CA THR A 131 4.27 -3.52 -11.48
C THR A 131 3.27 -4.56 -10.94
N LEU A 132 2.73 -5.40 -11.81
CA LEU A 132 1.80 -6.48 -11.44
C LEU A 132 2.48 -7.63 -10.66
N LEU A 133 3.80 -7.59 -10.52
CA LEU A 133 4.53 -8.50 -9.62
C LEU A 133 4.22 -8.23 -8.15
N ASP A 134 3.89 -6.96 -7.80
CA ASP A 134 3.28 -6.63 -6.53
C ASP A 134 1.82 -7.08 -6.55
N LYS A 135 1.50 -8.13 -5.79
CA LYS A 135 0.17 -8.77 -5.83
C LYS A 135 -0.93 -7.93 -5.21
N ALA A 136 -0.62 -7.12 -4.21
CA ALA A 136 -1.59 -6.24 -3.56
C ALA A 136 -1.75 -4.91 -4.33
N VAL A 137 -0.71 -4.09 -4.38
CA VAL A 137 -0.80 -2.73 -4.96
C VAL A 137 -0.83 -2.75 -6.48
N GLY A 138 -0.13 -3.69 -7.10
CA GLY A 138 -0.10 -3.83 -8.56
C GLY A 138 -1.28 -4.63 -9.10
N LEU A 139 -1.38 -5.91 -8.75
CA LEU A 139 -2.35 -6.82 -9.36
C LEU A 139 -3.76 -6.59 -8.82
N ALA A 140 -3.97 -6.69 -7.51
CA ALA A 140 -5.33 -6.62 -6.94
C ALA A 140 -6.00 -5.26 -7.20
N ARG A 141 -5.26 -4.13 -7.09
CA ARG A 141 -5.81 -2.80 -7.42
C ARG A 141 -6.12 -2.67 -8.92
N ARG A 142 -5.32 -3.29 -9.79
CA ARG A 142 -5.62 -3.35 -11.22
C ARG A 142 -6.88 -4.16 -11.51
N GLU A 143 -7.03 -5.30 -10.90
CA GLU A 143 -8.23 -6.15 -11.04
C GLU A 143 -9.48 -5.46 -10.52
N GLY A 144 -9.37 -4.70 -9.40
CA GLY A 144 -10.44 -3.86 -8.86
C GLY A 144 -10.86 -2.74 -9.84
N PHE A 145 -9.88 -2.03 -10.43
CA PHE A 145 -10.14 -1.06 -11.49
C PHE A 145 -10.86 -1.70 -12.69
N ASP A 146 -10.33 -2.81 -13.21
CA ASP A 146 -10.91 -3.50 -14.36
C ASP A 146 -12.33 -4.04 -14.04
N SER A 147 -12.59 -4.45 -12.79
CA SER A 147 -13.92 -4.88 -12.35
C SER A 147 -14.91 -3.72 -12.37
N ALA A 148 -14.56 -2.56 -11.82
CA ALA A 148 -15.43 -1.38 -11.84
C ALA A 148 -15.78 -0.93 -13.26
N LEU A 149 -14.84 -1.06 -14.21
CA LEU A 149 -15.11 -0.78 -15.62
C LEU A 149 -16.12 -1.75 -16.19
N ARG A 150 -15.95 -3.06 -15.97
CA ARG A 150 -16.90 -4.09 -16.45
C ARG A 150 -18.30 -3.87 -15.89
N ASP A 151 -18.41 -3.56 -14.59
CA ASP A 151 -19.69 -3.29 -13.93
C ASP A 151 -20.40 -2.06 -14.52
N ALA A 152 -19.64 -1.10 -15.06
CA ALA A 152 -20.15 0.09 -15.77
C ALA A 152 -20.33 -0.12 -17.29
N GLY A 153 -20.16 -1.34 -17.80
CA GLY A 153 -20.26 -1.66 -19.23
C GLY A 153 -19.09 -1.11 -20.07
N LEU A 154 -17.94 -0.84 -19.46
CA LEU A 154 -16.74 -0.35 -20.12
C LEU A 154 -15.69 -1.46 -20.27
N VAL A 155 -14.87 -1.36 -21.33
CA VAL A 155 -13.78 -2.31 -21.58
C VAL A 155 -12.46 -1.63 -21.22
N PRO A 156 -11.60 -2.28 -20.41
CA PRO A 156 -10.26 -1.79 -20.13
C PRO A 156 -9.45 -1.61 -21.43
N GLN A 157 -8.82 -0.45 -21.60
CA GLN A 157 -8.07 -0.10 -22.81
C GLN A 157 -6.58 0.01 -22.48
N PRO A 158 -5.71 -0.89 -22.99
CA PRO A 158 -4.27 -0.89 -22.67
C PRO A 158 -3.58 0.44 -22.94
N GLN A 159 -3.96 1.17 -24.02
CA GLN A 159 -3.42 2.49 -24.34
C GLN A 159 -3.73 3.57 -23.29
N ARG A 160 -4.71 3.36 -22.42
CA ARG A 160 -5.08 4.25 -21.32
C ARG A 160 -4.46 3.85 -19.98
N MET A 161 -3.42 3.03 -20.00
CA MET A 161 -2.77 2.49 -18.81
C MET A 161 -1.28 2.73 -18.85
N SER A 162 -0.70 3.11 -17.71
CA SER A 162 0.74 3.25 -17.51
C SER A 162 1.19 2.67 -16.19
N ILE A 163 2.46 2.29 -16.13
CA ILE A 163 3.11 1.76 -14.93
C ILE A 163 4.11 2.79 -14.42
N ALA A 164 3.90 3.24 -13.20
CA ALA A 164 4.74 4.17 -12.47
C ALA A 164 5.59 3.46 -11.40
N LYS A 165 6.59 4.15 -10.87
CA LYS A 165 7.22 3.81 -9.60
C LYS A 165 6.39 4.41 -8.45
N PHE A 166 6.68 4.01 -7.22
CA PHE A 166 5.95 4.46 -6.01
C PHE A 166 6.35 5.89 -5.56
N ASN A 167 6.41 6.87 -6.47
CA ASN A 167 6.77 8.25 -6.15
C ASN A 167 6.04 9.27 -7.05
N MET A 168 6.06 10.53 -6.64
CA MET A 168 5.39 11.64 -7.34
C MET A 168 6.00 11.93 -8.69
N GLU A 169 7.33 11.88 -8.80
CA GLU A 169 8.06 12.17 -10.04
C GLU A 169 7.65 11.21 -11.15
N SER A 170 7.61 9.91 -10.83
CA SER A 170 7.15 8.91 -11.79
C SER A 170 5.66 9.06 -12.11
N GLY A 171 4.84 9.43 -11.14
CA GLY A 171 3.42 9.77 -11.34
C GLY A 171 3.23 10.89 -12.36
N TYR A 172 4.01 11.98 -12.23
CA TYR A 172 4.00 13.10 -13.16
C TYR A 172 4.40 12.65 -14.58
N HIS A 173 5.55 12.00 -14.75
CA HIS A 173 6.04 11.57 -16.07
C HIS A 173 5.15 10.53 -16.73
N GLN A 174 4.56 9.62 -15.94
CA GLN A 174 3.63 8.64 -16.51
C GLN A 174 2.27 9.27 -16.87
N ALA A 175 1.82 10.30 -16.16
CA ALA A 175 0.68 11.11 -16.57
C ALA A 175 0.95 11.81 -17.90
N GLU A 176 2.10 12.49 -18.05
CA GLU A 176 2.52 13.14 -19.29
C GLU A 176 2.47 12.17 -20.49
N GLN A 177 3.08 10.99 -20.35
CA GLN A 177 3.07 9.97 -21.41
C GLN A 177 1.67 9.45 -21.69
N LEU A 178 0.85 9.25 -20.66
CA LEU A 178 -0.50 8.72 -20.78
C LEU A 178 -1.41 9.72 -21.51
N PHE A 179 -1.41 10.99 -21.12
CA PHE A 179 -2.20 12.04 -21.78
C PHE A 179 -1.76 12.29 -23.21
N GLY A 180 -0.45 12.17 -23.51
CA GLY A 180 0.09 12.30 -24.87
C GLY A 180 -0.43 11.23 -25.82
N ARG A 181 -0.55 9.96 -25.36
CA ARG A 181 -1.01 8.86 -26.23
C ARG A 181 -2.52 8.58 -26.17
N ALA A 182 -3.19 9.02 -25.11
CA ALA A 182 -4.62 8.82 -24.90
C ALA A 182 -5.30 10.14 -24.52
N PRO A 183 -5.42 11.10 -25.47
CA PRO A 183 -6.05 12.38 -25.20
C PRO A 183 -7.55 12.20 -24.89
N GLY A 184 -8.08 13.09 -24.05
CA GLY A 184 -9.48 13.13 -23.70
C GLY A 184 -9.90 12.14 -22.61
N LEU A 185 -8.97 11.68 -21.75
CA LEU A 185 -9.31 11.05 -20.48
C LEU A 185 -10.14 12.02 -19.65
N ASP A 186 -11.20 11.51 -19.01
CA ASP A 186 -12.08 12.30 -18.14
C ASP A 186 -12.00 11.88 -16.64
N CYS A 187 -11.36 10.76 -16.36
CA CYS A 187 -11.00 10.36 -15.01
C CYS A 187 -9.72 9.50 -15.00
N LEU A 188 -9.02 9.51 -13.88
CA LEU A 188 -7.75 8.82 -13.70
C LEU A 188 -7.72 8.12 -12.32
N PHE A 189 -7.63 6.80 -12.35
CA PHE A 189 -7.32 6.03 -11.16
C PHE A 189 -5.81 5.90 -11.00
N CYS A 190 -5.29 6.21 -9.80
CA CYS A 190 -3.89 6.07 -9.45
C CYS A 190 -3.73 5.01 -8.35
N ALA A 191 -2.84 4.05 -8.55
CA ALA A 191 -2.68 2.95 -7.60
C ALA A 191 -2.23 3.42 -6.20
N THR A 192 -1.58 4.58 -6.07
CA THR A 192 -1.22 5.19 -4.78
C THR A 192 -1.40 6.71 -4.82
N ASP A 193 -1.58 7.32 -3.64
CA ASP A 193 -1.65 8.78 -3.53
C ASP A 193 -0.39 9.48 -4.03
N SER A 194 0.79 8.91 -3.83
CA SER A 194 2.03 9.50 -4.35
C SER A 194 2.02 9.62 -5.87
N ILE A 195 1.51 8.60 -6.57
CA ILE A 195 1.32 8.64 -8.03
C ILE A 195 0.26 9.69 -8.40
N ALA A 196 -0.86 9.74 -7.66
CA ALA A 196 -1.93 10.70 -7.89
C ALA A 196 -1.48 12.15 -7.70
N LEU A 197 -0.65 12.42 -6.69
CA LEU A 197 -0.07 13.76 -6.47
C LEU A 197 0.83 14.19 -7.64
N GLY A 198 1.58 13.25 -8.23
CA GLY A 198 2.32 13.51 -9.46
C GLY A 198 1.40 13.84 -10.64
N ALA A 199 0.34 13.08 -10.81
CA ALA A 199 -0.68 13.33 -11.85
C ALA A 199 -1.42 14.66 -11.64
N LEU A 200 -1.76 15.02 -10.38
CA LEU A 200 -2.32 16.33 -10.02
C LEU A 200 -1.38 17.47 -10.43
N GLN A 201 -0.08 17.33 -10.15
CA GLN A 201 0.92 18.33 -10.54
C GLN A 201 1.05 18.44 -12.07
N TYR A 202 0.97 17.33 -12.81
CA TYR A 202 0.91 17.35 -14.27
C TYR A 202 -0.32 18.13 -14.76
N CYS A 203 -1.51 17.82 -14.24
CA CYS A 203 -2.75 18.52 -14.61
C CYS A 203 -2.61 20.03 -14.38
N ARG A 204 -2.12 20.43 -13.19
CA ARG A 204 -1.88 21.84 -12.86
C ARG A 204 -0.94 22.54 -13.83
N SER A 205 0.17 21.92 -14.17
CA SER A 205 1.19 22.53 -15.07
C SER A 205 0.73 22.62 -16.53
N HIS A 206 -0.31 21.86 -16.92
CA HIS A 206 -0.87 21.85 -18.28
C HIS A 206 -2.28 22.48 -18.36
N GLY A 207 -2.73 23.17 -17.31
CA GLY A 207 -3.99 23.89 -17.28
C GLY A 207 -5.24 23.00 -17.27
N LEU A 208 -5.13 21.72 -16.95
CA LEU A 208 -6.25 20.80 -16.76
C LEU A 208 -6.85 21.01 -15.39
N ARG A 209 -8.14 21.31 -15.36
CA ARG A 209 -8.89 21.54 -14.11
C ARG A 209 -9.33 20.21 -13.50
N VAL A 210 -8.98 20.00 -12.24
CA VAL A 210 -9.46 18.87 -11.45
C VAL A 210 -10.47 19.43 -10.44
N PRO A 211 -11.73 18.97 -10.41
CA PRO A 211 -12.28 17.78 -11.08
C PRO A 211 -12.93 18.03 -12.45
N ASP A 212 -13.05 19.28 -12.93
CA ASP A 212 -13.90 19.65 -14.05
C ASP A 212 -13.54 18.93 -15.35
N ASP A 213 -12.28 19.06 -15.79
CA ASP A 213 -11.80 18.43 -17.01
C ASP A 213 -11.44 16.95 -16.77
N ILE A 214 -10.92 16.62 -15.58
CA ILE A 214 -10.57 15.26 -15.19
C ILE A 214 -10.73 15.03 -13.69
N MET A 215 -11.38 13.93 -13.29
CA MET A 215 -11.41 13.46 -11.91
C MET A 215 -10.20 12.59 -11.61
N ILE A 216 -9.67 12.64 -10.38
CA ILE A 216 -8.56 11.80 -9.93
C ILE A 216 -8.93 11.14 -8.61
N ALA A 217 -8.75 9.80 -8.54
CA ALA A 217 -8.91 9.04 -7.31
C ALA A 217 -7.74 8.07 -7.10
N ALA A 218 -7.46 7.74 -5.85
CA ALA A 218 -6.32 6.90 -5.49
C ALA A 218 -6.62 5.97 -4.30
N VAL A 219 -5.57 5.28 -3.82
CA VAL A 219 -5.61 4.42 -2.63
C VAL A 219 -4.43 4.77 -1.71
N GLY A 220 -4.72 4.96 -0.41
CA GLY A 220 -3.72 5.22 0.62
C GLY A 220 -4.15 6.21 1.68
N ASP A 221 -4.85 7.26 1.29
CA ASP A 221 -5.31 8.37 2.12
C ASP A 221 -4.17 9.02 2.91
N ASN A 222 -3.08 9.38 2.19
CA ASN A 222 -1.92 10.05 2.74
C ASN A 222 -2.24 11.49 3.16
N ARG A 223 -1.58 11.97 4.24
CA ARG A 223 -1.79 13.33 4.79
C ARG A 223 -1.59 14.43 3.74
N ILE A 224 -0.57 14.28 2.88
CA ILE A 224 -0.28 15.27 1.82
C ILE A 224 -1.44 15.31 0.81
N GLY A 225 -2.06 14.18 0.48
CA GLY A 225 -3.22 14.13 -0.41
C GLY A 225 -4.44 14.89 0.14
N ARG A 226 -4.63 14.90 1.45
CA ARG A 226 -5.73 15.61 2.12
C ARG A 226 -5.60 17.14 2.03
N VAL A 227 -4.36 17.66 2.03
CA VAL A 227 -4.04 19.09 2.01
C VAL A 227 -3.46 19.56 0.67
N ALA A 228 -3.50 18.71 -0.36
CA ALA A 228 -3.10 19.08 -1.72
C ALA A 228 -3.93 20.27 -2.24
N TYR A 229 -3.44 20.98 -3.25
CA TYR A 229 -4.17 22.13 -3.84
C TYR A 229 -5.57 21.76 -4.37
N VAL A 230 -5.78 20.49 -4.72
CA VAL A 230 -7.08 19.83 -4.83
C VAL A 230 -7.04 18.61 -3.91
N PRO A 231 -7.75 18.61 -2.79
CA PRO A 231 -7.81 17.48 -1.87
C PRO A 231 -8.23 16.19 -2.56
N LEU A 232 -7.43 15.13 -2.35
CA LEU A 232 -7.49 13.89 -3.11
C LEU A 232 -8.53 12.93 -2.55
N THR A 233 -9.47 12.50 -3.38
CA THR A 233 -10.32 11.34 -3.11
C THR A 233 -9.44 10.09 -3.08
N SER A 234 -9.46 9.38 -1.97
CA SER A 234 -8.60 8.22 -1.77
C SER A 234 -9.25 7.18 -0.87
N ALA A 235 -9.07 5.91 -1.19
CA ALA A 235 -9.47 4.83 -0.29
C ALA A 235 -8.49 4.75 0.89
N HIS A 236 -8.98 5.02 2.10
CA HIS A 236 -8.25 4.88 3.34
C HIS A 236 -8.03 3.41 3.66
N LEU A 237 -6.78 3.01 3.78
CA LEU A 237 -6.37 1.71 4.30
C LEU A 237 -5.87 1.88 5.74
N HIS A 238 -6.29 0.99 6.62
CA HIS A 238 -5.99 1.06 8.05
C HIS A 238 -4.55 0.63 8.37
N TYR A 239 -3.54 1.34 7.81
CA TYR A 239 -2.12 0.99 7.93
C TYR A 239 -1.61 0.88 9.37
N ARG A 240 -1.99 1.84 10.25
CA ARG A 240 -1.60 1.77 11.67
C ARG A 240 -2.18 0.54 12.35
N THR A 241 -3.46 0.23 12.08
CA THR A 241 -4.12 -0.98 12.57
C THR A 241 -3.46 -2.25 12.04
N ALA A 242 -3.00 -2.24 10.78
CA ALA A 242 -2.25 -3.36 10.22
C ALA A 242 -0.95 -3.62 11.01
N GLY A 243 -0.21 -2.57 11.30
CA GLY A 243 1.01 -2.67 12.12
C GLY A 243 0.73 -3.17 13.55
N ASP A 244 -0.30 -2.62 14.21
CA ASP A 244 -0.72 -3.06 15.55
C ASP A 244 -1.09 -4.55 15.56
N LYS A 245 -1.96 -4.97 14.64
CA LYS A 245 -2.36 -6.39 14.54
C LYS A 245 -1.19 -7.31 14.21
N ALA A 246 -0.27 -6.90 13.34
CA ALA A 246 0.90 -7.69 13.02
C ALA A 246 1.83 -7.88 14.22
N ALA A 247 2.04 -6.83 15.01
CA ALA A 247 2.88 -6.92 16.21
C ALA A 247 2.21 -7.79 17.29
N ARG A 248 0.91 -7.65 17.52
CA ARG A 248 0.17 -8.53 18.47
C ARG A 248 0.25 -9.99 18.03
N LEU A 249 -0.01 -10.25 16.75
CA LEU A 249 0.07 -11.59 16.19
C LEU A 249 1.46 -12.20 16.37
N LEU A 250 2.52 -11.40 16.19
CA LEU A 250 3.89 -11.84 16.44
C LEU A 250 4.12 -12.13 17.93
N MET A 251 3.59 -11.31 18.85
CA MET A 251 3.70 -11.56 20.30
C MET A 251 2.98 -12.84 20.70
N ASP A 252 1.81 -13.12 20.12
CA ASP A 252 1.07 -14.36 20.36
C ASP A 252 1.88 -15.59 19.88
N MET A 253 2.50 -15.51 18.68
CA MET A 253 3.38 -16.57 18.17
C MET A 253 4.65 -16.77 19.04
N LEU A 254 5.16 -15.71 19.66
CA LEU A 254 6.29 -15.82 20.61
C LEU A 254 5.87 -16.45 21.94
N ALA A 255 4.61 -16.30 22.33
CA ALA A 255 4.05 -16.94 23.54
C ALA A 255 3.69 -18.40 23.29
N ASP A 256 3.16 -18.73 22.10
CA ASP A 256 2.82 -20.09 21.67
C ASP A 256 3.47 -20.43 20.32
N PRO A 257 4.62 -21.11 20.31
CA PRO A 257 5.31 -21.52 19.10
C PRO A 257 4.54 -22.53 18.21
N HIS A 258 3.44 -23.08 18.70
CA HIS A 258 2.58 -24.01 17.96
C HIS A 258 1.32 -23.33 17.41
N ALA A 259 1.18 -22.00 17.57
CA ALA A 259 0.06 -21.26 17.03
C ALA A 259 -0.03 -21.40 15.49
N GLU A 260 -1.21 -21.75 15.01
CA GLU A 260 -1.46 -21.87 13.56
C GLU A 260 -1.36 -20.50 12.87
N PRO A 261 -0.85 -20.44 11.62
CA PRO A 261 -0.80 -19.22 10.84
C PRO A 261 -2.17 -18.58 10.67
N GLN A 262 -2.26 -17.27 10.84
CA GLN A 262 -3.49 -16.48 10.72
C GLN A 262 -3.44 -15.53 9.52
N MET A 263 -4.58 -15.39 8.83
CA MET A 263 -4.78 -14.49 7.71
C MET A 263 -5.78 -13.41 8.09
N ILE A 264 -5.30 -12.19 8.37
CA ILE A 264 -6.13 -11.06 8.81
C ILE A 264 -6.29 -10.07 7.66
N LYS A 265 -7.49 -10.03 7.06
CA LYS A 265 -7.86 -9.04 6.06
C LYS A 265 -8.46 -7.81 6.75
N LEU A 266 -7.99 -6.62 6.38
CA LEU A 266 -8.54 -5.34 6.82
C LEU A 266 -9.35 -4.70 5.70
N ASP A 267 -10.47 -4.08 6.08
CA ASP A 267 -11.32 -3.32 5.19
C ASP A 267 -10.70 -1.98 4.80
N TYR A 268 -11.41 -1.24 3.95
CA TYR A 268 -11.08 0.12 3.52
C TYR A 268 -12.28 1.05 3.73
N GLU A 269 -12.03 2.35 3.65
CA GLU A 269 -13.05 3.38 3.64
C GLU A 269 -12.74 4.39 2.52
N LEU A 270 -13.68 4.63 1.59
CA LEU A 270 -13.48 5.63 0.55
C LEU A 270 -13.71 7.03 1.11
N LYS A 271 -12.67 7.87 1.08
CA LYS A 271 -12.71 9.28 1.47
C LYS A 271 -12.87 10.15 0.23
N CYS A 272 -14.12 10.56 -0.05
CA CYS A 272 -14.45 11.41 -1.19
C CYS A 272 -14.06 12.86 -0.92
N ARG A 273 -13.40 13.53 -1.88
CA ARG A 273 -12.90 14.91 -1.76
C ARG A 273 -12.96 15.65 -3.08
N ALA A 274 -12.43 16.87 -3.09
CA ALA A 274 -12.53 17.81 -4.22
C ALA A 274 -12.00 17.26 -5.55
N SER A 275 -11.04 16.32 -5.55
CA SER A 275 -10.51 15.75 -6.80
C SER A 275 -11.51 14.90 -7.59
N THR A 276 -12.67 14.59 -6.99
CA THR A 276 -13.82 13.98 -7.64
C THR A 276 -15.10 14.84 -7.53
N GLY A 277 -14.96 16.10 -7.15
CA GLY A 277 -16.09 17.05 -7.05
C GLY A 277 -16.96 16.84 -5.81
N ASP A 278 -16.39 16.34 -4.72
CA ASP A 278 -17.07 16.20 -3.43
C ASP A 278 -16.63 17.32 -2.49
N ASP A 279 -17.54 17.81 -1.65
CA ASP A 279 -17.23 18.83 -0.65
C ASP A 279 -16.45 18.24 0.52
N ASN A 280 -15.38 18.92 0.93
CA ASN A 280 -14.56 18.52 2.08
C ASN A 280 -15.20 18.88 3.44
N SER A 281 -16.49 19.18 3.50
CA SER A 281 -17.12 19.89 4.62
C SER A 281 -17.15 19.13 5.95
N ASP A 282 -16.89 17.82 5.97
CA ASP A 282 -17.09 17.01 7.16
C ASP A 282 -15.80 16.37 7.76
N GLU A 283 -14.63 16.57 7.17
CA GLU A 283 -13.41 16.01 7.73
C GLU A 283 -12.58 17.07 8.47
N ASN A 284 -12.45 16.86 9.78
CA ASN A 284 -11.33 17.46 10.50
C ASN A 284 -10.02 16.93 9.91
N VAL A 285 -9.45 17.65 8.94
CA VAL A 285 -8.23 17.29 8.19
C VAL A 285 -7.08 16.88 9.13
N TRP A 286 -7.16 17.28 10.38
CA TRP A 286 -6.17 17.05 11.44
C TRP A 286 -6.53 15.90 12.40
N SER A 287 -7.70 15.25 12.26
CA SER A 287 -8.00 14.06 13.06
C SER A 287 -7.10 12.90 12.61
N LEU A 288 -6.25 12.47 13.50
CA LEU A 288 -5.26 11.39 13.35
C LEU A 288 -5.88 10.03 13.66
#